data_5e5f5d2ebae3b70e4859793ccca1c4f9
#
_entry.id   5e5f5d2ebae3b70e4859793ccca1c4f9
#
_cell.length_a   1.000
_cell.length_b   1.000
_cell.length_c   1.000
_cell.angle_alpha   90.00
_cell.angle_beta   90.00
_cell.angle_gamma   90.00
#
_symmetry.space_group_name_H-M   'P 1'
#
loop_
_entity.id
_entity.type
_entity.pdbx_description
1 polymer ?
#
loop_
_entity_poly.entity_id
_entity_poly.type
_entity_poly.pdbx_seq_one_letter_code
_entity_poly.pdbx_strand_id
1 'polypeptide(L)'
;MKTKLTVLMAIAVALSACSAAATATSNAEALPRGVAIKALDAGKLDSLPTGPVYIRFIRFEQQPGYVINSKQHVPSIVFVETGVHRLILEGQPPIDLVAGEAKFHQSGAHTHLNPGSEPSGWYSIALWPSSARGQPLVNQIANPAFESDDFASDALPHVAYSVVLRQVTLEKLGTAGAHRFGGLAAFYVLTGSVAIRSAHRPSVTLGAGHGVAFLPQVALQERNAGEGQAVFLEFLVTPIGKDFEVPLKQPPTA
;
A
#
# COMPACT_ATOMS: atom_id res chain seq x y z
N MET A 1 81.04 31.60 23.60
CA MET A 1 79.85 30.85 24.18
C MET A 1 78.60 31.23 23.38
N LYS A 2 78.09 30.31 22.61
CA LYS A 2 76.84 30.52 21.80
C LYS A 2 75.78 29.65 22.35
N THR A 3 74.80 30.26 22.97
CA THR A 3 73.59 29.55 23.56
C THR A 3 72.57 29.29 22.42
N LYS A 4 72.26 28.04 22.20
CA LYS A 4 71.23 27.65 21.28
C LYS A 4 69.86 27.57 22.05
N LEU A 5 68.91 28.34 21.58
CA LEU A 5 67.47 28.30 22.04
C LEU A 5 66.72 27.28 21.23
N THR A 6 66.22 26.24 21.88
CA THR A 6 65.34 25.20 21.26
C THR A 6 63.91 25.60 21.50
N VAL A 7 63.19 25.88 20.41
CA VAL A 7 61.71 26.11 20.44
C VAL A 7 61.01 24.80 20.29
N LEU A 8 60.26 24.42 21.32
CA LEU A 8 59.35 23.27 21.27
C LEU A 8 57.99 23.71 20.69
N MET A 9 57.62 23.16 19.53
CA MET A 9 56.34 23.39 18.90
C MET A 9 55.36 22.33 19.34
N ALA A 10 54.38 22.71 20.15
CA ALA A 10 53.29 21.82 20.56
C ALA A 10 52.20 21.79 19.46
N ILE A 11 52.04 20.64 18.83
CA ILE A 11 50.93 20.39 17.87
C ILE A 11 49.72 19.91 18.66
N ALA A 12 48.71 20.75 18.79
CA ALA A 12 47.40 20.35 19.30
C ALA A 12 46.61 19.61 18.20
N VAL A 13 46.43 18.33 18.39
CA VAL A 13 45.52 17.50 17.55
C VAL A 13 44.12 17.70 18.06
N ALA A 14 43.33 18.48 17.31
CA ALA A 14 41.88 18.55 17.48
C ALA A 14 41.25 17.36 16.76
N LEU A 15 40.91 16.27 17.47
CA LEU A 15 40.16 15.15 16.97
C LEU A 15 38.68 15.36 17.24
N SER A 16 37.94 15.76 16.23
CA SER A 16 36.73 15.20 15.67
C SER A 16 35.67 14.69 16.65
N ALA A 17 34.68 15.55 16.96
CA ALA A 17 33.38 15.18 17.55
C ALA A 17 32.25 15.31 16.49
N CYS A 18 32.36 14.58 15.37
CA CYS A 18 31.34 14.68 14.29
C CYS A 18 30.58 13.36 13.97
N SER A 19 30.79 12.25 14.73
CA SER A 19 30.23 10.96 14.36
C SER A 19 28.93 10.58 15.07
N ALA A 20 28.63 11.16 16.23
CA ALA A 20 27.47 10.73 17.04
C ALA A 20 26.13 11.41 16.63
N ALA A 21 26.16 12.61 16.08
CA ALA A 21 24.96 13.35 15.72
C ALA A 21 24.25 12.80 14.46
N ALA A 22 25.02 12.31 13.48
CA ALA A 22 24.46 11.75 12.25
C ALA A 22 23.69 10.43 12.49
N THR A 23 24.17 9.60 13.42
CA THR A 23 23.55 8.31 13.72
C THR A 23 22.24 8.47 14.51
N ALA A 24 22.16 9.45 15.41
CA ALA A 24 20.96 9.74 16.18
C ALA A 24 19.84 10.32 15.30
N THR A 25 20.19 11.17 14.33
CA THR A 25 19.23 11.76 13.40
C THR A 25 18.63 10.69 12.46
N SER A 26 19.44 9.74 11.96
CA SER A 26 18.96 8.66 11.10
C SER A 26 17.99 7.70 11.80
N ASN A 27 18.21 7.41 13.08
CA ASN A 27 17.30 6.56 13.84
C ASN A 27 15.95 7.25 14.14
N ALA A 28 15.95 8.56 14.39
CA ALA A 28 14.72 9.32 14.61
C ALA A 28 13.85 9.42 13.33
N GLU A 29 14.48 9.48 12.15
CA GLU A 29 13.75 9.47 10.87
C GLU A 29 13.10 8.13 10.55
N ALA A 30 13.58 7.01 11.10
CA ALA A 30 13.01 5.69 10.88
C ALA A 30 11.74 5.43 11.70
N LEU A 31 11.45 6.25 12.71
CA LEU A 31 10.31 6.05 13.60
C LEU A 31 9.02 6.66 13.03
N PRO A 32 7.86 6.01 13.27
CA PRO A 32 6.58 6.55 12.86
C PRO A 32 6.20 7.78 13.67
N ARG A 33 5.56 8.77 13.03
CA ARG A 33 4.94 9.91 13.71
C ARG A 33 3.76 10.44 12.90
N GLY A 34 2.70 10.87 13.58
CA GLY A 34 1.51 11.40 12.92
C GLY A 34 0.93 10.42 11.90
N VAL A 35 0.95 9.12 12.22
CA VAL A 35 0.40 8.05 11.39
C VAL A 35 -0.66 7.29 12.16
N ALA A 36 -1.77 6.99 11.49
CA ALA A 36 -2.81 6.08 11.96
C ALA A 36 -3.06 5.01 10.90
N ILE A 37 -3.13 3.76 11.31
CA ILE A 37 -3.37 2.60 10.45
C ILE A 37 -4.64 1.90 10.93
N LYS A 38 -5.60 1.74 10.02
CA LYS A 38 -6.86 1.02 10.24
C LYS A 38 -6.89 -0.20 9.33
N ALA A 39 -6.91 -1.41 9.88
CA ALA A 39 -7.25 -2.60 9.11
C ALA A 39 -8.73 -2.51 8.69
N LEU A 40 -9.00 -2.70 7.41
CA LEU A 40 -10.34 -2.61 6.86
C LEU A 40 -10.97 -3.99 6.72
N ASP A 41 -10.30 -4.91 6.05
CA ASP A 41 -10.68 -6.33 5.99
C ASP A 41 -9.48 -7.19 5.55
N ALA A 42 -9.64 -8.51 5.71
CA ALA A 42 -8.63 -9.50 5.37
C ALA A 42 -9.26 -10.77 4.80
N GLY A 43 -8.47 -11.48 3.99
CA GLY A 43 -8.89 -12.76 3.43
C GLY A 43 -7.72 -13.69 3.14
N LYS A 44 -8.04 -14.83 2.55
CA LYS A 44 -7.07 -15.86 2.20
C LYS A 44 -7.20 -16.23 0.72
N LEU A 45 -6.06 -16.34 0.04
CA LEU A 45 -5.95 -16.95 -1.28
C LEU A 45 -5.27 -18.31 -1.08
N ASP A 46 -5.90 -19.39 -1.54
CA ASP A 46 -5.30 -20.73 -1.45
C ASP A 46 -4.10 -20.88 -2.39
N SER A 47 -4.09 -20.13 -3.48
CA SER A 47 -2.98 -20.01 -4.41
C SER A 47 -3.05 -18.69 -5.16
N LEU A 48 -1.96 -18.27 -5.78
CA LEU A 48 -1.96 -17.19 -6.77
C LEU A 48 -2.47 -17.70 -8.12
N PRO A 49 -2.96 -16.82 -9.01
CA PRO A 49 -3.21 -17.17 -10.41
C PRO A 49 -1.95 -17.75 -11.06
N THR A 50 -2.12 -18.64 -12.03
CA THR A 50 -0.99 -19.23 -12.78
C THR A 50 -0.34 -18.19 -13.69
N GLY A 51 0.98 -18.16 -13.72
CA GLY A 51 1.79 -17.23 -14.51
C GLY A 51 2.00 -15.87 -13.81
N PRO A 52 2.47 -14.85 -14.55
CA PRO A 52 2.66 -13.51 -14.01
C PRO A 52 1.34 -12.91 -13.54
N VAL A 53 1.41 -12.09 -12.50
CA VAL A 53 0.25 -11.46 -11.87
C VAL A 53 0.46 -9.95 -11.71
N TYR A 54 -0.61 -9.18 -11.57
CA TYR A 54 -0.57 -7.76 -11.25
C TYR A 54 -1.67 -7.37 -10.28
N ILE A 55 -1.46 -6.30 -9.55
CA ILE A 55 -2.46 -5.75 -8.64
C ILE A 55 -3.30 -4.73 -9.39
N ARG A 56 -4.62 -4.83 -9.26
CA ARG A 56 -5.58 -3.96 -9.93
C ARG A 56 -6.60 -3.42 -8.95
N PHE A 57 -6.83 -2.11 -9.03
CA PHE A 57 -7.91 -1.39 -8.39
C PHE A 57 -8.87 -0.95 -9.49
N ILE A 58 -10.11 -1.41 -9.44
CA ILE A 58 -11.18 -1.02 -10.36
C ILE A 58 -12.16 -0.16 -9.58
N ARG A 59 -12.36 1.09 -10.00
CA ARG A 59 -13.33 1.99 -9.40
C ARG A 59 -14.66 1.90 -10.12
N PHE A 60 -15.72 1.84 -9.34
CA PHE A 60 -17.12 1.85 -9.81
C PHE A 60 -17.83 3.08 -9.28
N GLU A 61 -18.72 3.63 -10.10
CA GLU A 61 -19.69 4.64 -9.69
C GLU A 61 -21.07 4.13 -9.99
N GLN A 62 -21.79 3.71 -8.96
CA GLN A 62 -23.02 2.94 -9.05
C GLN A 62 -24.23 3.78 -8.63
N GLN A 63 -25.16 4.03 -9.55
CA GLN A 63 -26.39 4.77 -9.29
C GLN A 63 -27.30 4.02 -8.33
N PRO A 64 -28.22 4.71 -7.60
CA PRO A 64 -29.22 4.09 -6.75
C PRO A 64 -30.01 2.99 -7.47
N GLY A 65 -30.17 1.85 -6.83
CA GLY A 65 -30.90 0.69 -7.38
C GLY A 65 -30.20 -0.05 -8.52
N TYR A 66 -29.04 0.43 -9.00
CA TYR A 66 -28.31 -0.26 -10.06
C TYR A 66 -27.70 -1.58 -9.55
N VAL A 67 -27.88 -2.66 -10.34
CA VAL A 67 -27.45 -4.02 -9.98
C VAL A 67 -26.38 -4.49 -10.95
N ILE A 68 -25.30 -5.05 -10.40
CA ILE A 68 -24.24 -5.72 -11.16
C ILE A 68 -24.22 -7.20 -10.72
N ASN A 69 -24.52 -8.08 -11.66
CA ASN A 69 -24.39 -9.52 -11.43
C ASN A 69 -23.04 -10.01 -11.96
N SER A 70 -22.18 -10.44 -11.08
CA SER A 70 -20.88 -11.02 -11.39
C SER A 70 -20.97 -12.54 -11.36
N LYS A 71 -20.55 -13.21 -12.44
CA LYS A 71 -20.61 -14.67 -12.50
C LYS A 71 -19.36 -15.32 -11.91
N GLN A 72 -18.21 -14.79 -12.26
CA GLN A 72 -16.92 -15.31 -11.80
C GLN A 72 -15.81 -14.27 -12.02
N HIS A 73 -15.00 -14.07 -11.03
CA HIS A 73 -13.76 -13.30 -11.12
C HIS A 73 -12.78 -13.77 -10.02
N VAL A 74 -11.58 -13.17 -9.98
CA VAL A 74 -10.60 -13.45 -8.93
C VAL A 74 -11.13 -13.01 -7.54
N PRO A 75 -10.69 -13.65 -6.44
CA PRO A 75 -10.99 -13.17 -5.10
C PRO A 75 -10.59 -11.71 -4.95
N SER A 76 -11.44 -10.90 -4.33
CA SER A 76 -11.20 -9.45 -4.21
C SER A 76 -11.66 -8.87 -2.88
N ILE A 77 -11.18 -7.67 -2.57
CA ILE A 77 -11.70 -6.83 -1.50
C ILE A 77 -12.52 -5.70 -2.15
N VAL A 78 -13.79 -5.60 -1.77
CA VAL A 78 -14.63 -4.43 -2.04
C VAL A 78 -14.32 -3.39 -0.98
N PHE A 79 -14.02 -2.16 -1.38
CA PHE A 79 -13.86 -1.01 -0.48
C PHE A 79 -14.81 0.10 -0.91
N VAL A 80 -15.62 0.63 0.01
CA VAL A 80 -16.57 1.71 -0.26
C VAL A 80 -15.92 3.06 0.06
N GLU A 81 -15.79 3.90 -0.96
CA GLU A 81 -15.26 5.26 -0.84
C GLU A 81 -16.36 6.24 -0.43
N THR A 82 -17.52 6.14 -1.08
CA THR A 82 -18.68 7.02 -0.85
C THR A 82 -19.99 6.27 -0.95
N GLY A 83 -21.00 6.74 -0.21
CA GLY A 83 -22.34 6.15 -0.26
C GLY A 83 -22.46 4.82 0.48
N VAL A 84 -23.35 3.97 -0.02
CA VAL A 84 -23.64 2.63 0.53
C VAL A 84 -23.56 1.60 -0.58
N HIS A 85 -22.99 0.45 -0.26
CA HIS A 85 -22.85 -0.66 -1.19
C HIS A 85 -23.34 -1.95 -0.54
N ARG A 86 -24.18 -2.71 -1.24
CA ARG A 86 -24.63 -4.04 -0.82
C ARG A 86 -23.96 -5.12 -1.64
N LEU A 87 -23.26 -6.01 -0.95
CA LEU A 87 -22.68 -7.23 -1.50
C LEU A 87 -23.56 -8.42 -1.15
N ILE A 88 -24.00 -9.18 -2.17
CA ILE A 88 -24.82 -10.37 -2.00
C ILE A 88 -24.02 -11.55 -2.51
N LEU A 89 -23.53 -12.38 -1.60
CA LEU A 89 -22.79 -13.60 -1.89
C LEU A 89 -23.76 -14.79 -1.91
N GLU A 90 -23.54 -15.74 -2.81
CA GLU A 90 -24.38 -16.92 -2.91
C GLU A 90 -24.42 -17.68 -1.57
N GLY A 91 -25.65 -17.99 -1.11
CA GLY A 91 -25.88 -18.71 0.14
C GLY A 91 -25.60 -17.93 1.43
N GLN A 92 -25.34 -16.62 1.35
CA GLN A 92 -25.10 -15.77 2.52
C GLN A 92 -26.11 -14.62 2.62
N PRO A 93 -26.39 -14.10 3.82
CA PRO A 93 -27.15 -12.88 3.96
C PRO A 93 -26.45 -11.70 3.25
N PRO A 94 -27.22 -10.75 2.70
CA PRO A 94 -26.65 -9.51 2.15
C PRO A 94 -25.80 -8.76 3.17
N ILE A 95 -24.71 -8.17 2.70
CA ILE A 95 -23.76 -7.38 3.50
C ILE A 95 -23.82 -5.95 3.02
N ASP A 96 -24.27 -5.03 3.86
CA ASP A 96 -24.24 -3.60 3.59
C ASP A 96 -22.94 -3.00 4.11
N LEU A 97 -22.25 -2.26 3.25
CA LEU A 97 -21.01 -1.55 3.53
C LEU A 97 -21.26 -0.05 3.34
N VAL A 98 -20.76 0.76 4.26
CA VAL A 98 -20.80 2.22 4.15
C VAL A 98 -19.39 2.76 3.85
N ALA A 99 -19.30 4.05 3.55
CA ALA A 99 -18.03 4.71 3.25
C ALA A 99 -16.97 4.44 4.35
N GLY A 100 -15.77 4.03 3.94
CA GLY A 100 -14.65 3.64 4.79
C GLY A 100 -14.68 2.20 5.30
N GLU A 101 -15.61 1.37 4.80
CA GLU A 101 -15.68 -0.07 5.07
C GLU A 101 -15.25 -0.90 3.87
N ALA A 102 -14.82 -2.13 4.16
CA ALA A 102 -14.40 -3.08 3.14
C ALA A 102 -14.86 -4.49 3.46
N LYS A 103 -14.92 -5.34 2.41
CA LYS A 103 -15.23 -6.76 2.54
C LYS A 103 -14.48 -7.59 1.53
N PHE A 104 -13.73 -8.56 2.02
CA PHE A 104 -13.14 -9.62 1.22
C PHE A 104 -14.20 -10.64 0.82
N HIS A 105 -14.14 -11.11 -0.43
CA HIS A 105 -14.93 -12.26 -0.88
C HIS A 105 -14.10 -13.13 -1.84
N GLN A 106 -14.42 -14.41 -1.84
CA GLN A 106 -13.84 -15.37 -2.76
C GLN A 106 -14.38 -15.16 -4.19
N SER A 107 -13.75 -15.81 -5.17
CA SER A 107 -14.31 -15.95 -6.50
C SER A 107 -15.66 -16.69 -6.43
N GLY A 108 -16.56 -16.39 -7.33
CA GLY A 108 -17.90 -17.02 -7.41
C GLY A 108 -18.97 -16.04 -7.83
N ALA A 109 -20.19 -16.56 -8.00
CA ALA A 109 -21.34 -15.73 -8.33
C ALA A 109 -21.71 -14.81 -7.16
N HIS A 110 -21.88 -13.53 -7.44
CA HIS A 110 -22.28 -12.53 -6.46
C HIS A 110 -22.90 -11.32 -7.15
N THR A 111 -23.59 -10.51 -6.36
CA THR A 111 -24.28 -9.32 -6.83
C THR A 111 -23.80 -8.09 -6.05
N HIS A 112 -23.60 -7.01 -6.77
CA HIS A 112 -23.37 -5.67 -6.22
C HIS A 112 -24.60 -4.80 -6.46
N LEU A 113 -25.10 -4.17 -5.43
CA LEU A 113 -26.27 -3.28 -5.46
C LEU A 113 -25.97 -2.00 -4.70
N ASN A 114 -26.36 -0.85 -5.24
CA ASN A 114 -26.47 0.36 -4.44
C ASN A 114 -27.88 0.44 -3.83
N PRO A 115 -28.06 0.17 -2.53
CA PRO A 115 -29.35 0.25 -1.86
C PRO A 115 -29.70 1.66 -1.39
N GLY A 116 -28.77 2.62 -1.51
CA GLY A 116 -28.93 4.01 -1.07
C GLY A 116 -29.75 4.86 -2.04
N SER A 117 -29.97 6.12 -1.67
CA SER A 117 -30.63 7.14 -2.49
C SER A 117 -29.66 7.99 -3.29
N GLU A 118 -28.38 7.92 -3.00
CA GLU A 118 -27.29 8.67 -3.64
C GLU A 118 -26.34 7.71 -4.37
N PRO A 119 -25.55 8.21 -5.35
CA PRO A 119 -24.52 7.40 -6.00
C PRO A 119 -23.52 6.82 -5.00
N SER A 120 -23.08 5.59 -5.23
CA SER A 120 -22.07 4.90 -4.44
C SER A 120 -20.79 4.74 -5.24
N GLY A 121 -19.67 5.24 -4.70
CA GLY A 121 -18.32 5.06 -5.22
C GLY A 121 -17.61 3.94 -4.45
N TRP A 122 -17.13 2.91 -5.16
CA TRP A 122 -16.44 1.80 -4.52
C TRP A 122 -15.37 1.18 -5.41
N TYR A 123 -14.47 0.42 -4.82
CA TYR A 123 -13.38 -0.25 -5.50
C TYR A 123 -13.48 -1.77 -5.35
N SER A 124 -13.14 -2.50 -6.44
CA SER A 124 -12.75 -3.90 -6.40
C SER A 124 -11.23 -3.97 -6.47
N ILE A 125 -10.60 -4.53 -5.46
CA ILE A 125 -9.15 -4.57 -5.29
C ILE A 125 -8.70 -6.02 -5.26
N ALA A 126 -7.85 -6.42 -6.21
CA ALA A 126 -7.47 -7.82 -6.36
C ALA A 126 -6.10 -8.00 -7.02
N LEU A 127 -5.58 -9.23 -6.88
CA LEU A 127 -4.48 -9.74 -7.68
C LEU A 127 -5.03 -10.47 -8.91
N TRP A 128 -4.64 -10.02 -10.09
CA TRP A 128 -5.12 -10.51 -11.38
C TRP A 128 -4.01 -11.25 -12.16
N PRO A 129 -4.35 -12.29 -12.95
CA PRO A 129 -3.39 -12.84 -13.90
C PRO A 129 -3.07 -11.81 -15.00
N SER A 130 -1.82 -11.70 -15.42
CA SER A 130 -1.40 -10.74 -16.47
C SER A 130 -2.13 -10.95 -17.79
N SER A 131 -2.62 -12.16 -18.06
CA SER A 131 -3.47 -12.46 -19.23
C SER A 131 -4.81 -11.69 -19.25
N ALA A 132 -5.25 -11.13 -18.12
CA ALA A 132 -6.44 -10.31 -18.05
C ALA A 132 -6.16 -8.81 -18.34
N ARG A 133 -4.89 -8.42 -18.51
CA ARG A 133 -4.53 -7.03 -18.80
C ARG A 133 -5.07 -6.59 -20.16
N GLY A 134 -5.62 -5.38 -20.21
CA GLY A 134 -6.20 -4.81 -21.44
C GLY A 134 -7.53 -5.42 -21.87
N GLN A 135 -8.06 -6.43 -21.17
CA GLN A 135 -9.40 -6.92 -21.44
C GLN A 135 -10.45 -5.90 -21.01
N PRO A 136 -11.52 -5.71 -21.78
CA PRO A 136 -12.58 -4.78 -21.45
C PRO A 136 -13.19 -5.12 -20.07
N LEU A 137 -13.42 -4.10 -19.26
CA LEU A 137 -14.24 -4.24 -18.07
C LEU A 137 -15.69 -4.51 -18.49
N VAL A 138 -16.31 -5.50 -17.88
CA VAL A 138 -17.66 -5.99 -18.26
C VAL A 138 -18.74 -4.92 -18.08
N ASN A 139 -18.43 -3.80 -17.41
CA ASN A 139 -19.41 -2.80 -17.02
C ASN A 139 -18.95 -1.39 -17.41
N GLN A 140 -19.83 -0.63 -18.04
CA GLN A 140 -19.56 0.76 -18.46
C GLN A 140 -19.32 1.74 -17.29
N ILE A 141 -19.72 1.34 -16.07
CA ILE A 141 -19.50 2.13 -14.85
C ILE A 141 -18.17 1.81 -14.14
N ALA A 142 -17.40 0.87 -14.67
CA ALA A 142 -16.14 0.41 -14.13
C ALA A 142 -14.97 1.10 -14.84
N ASN A 143 -14.04 1.66 -14.07
CA ASN A 143 -12.84 2.29 -14.59
C ASN A 143 -11.60 1.73 -13.89
N PRO A 144 -10.49 1.41 -14.60
CA PRO A 144 -9.24 1.04 -13.96
C PRO A 144 -8.70 2.28 -13.23
N ALA A 145 -8.65 2.21 -11.91
CA ALA A 145 -8.11 3.29 -11.08
C ALA A 145 -6.59 3.15 -10.94
N PHE A 146 -6.10 1.92 -10.81
CA PHE A 146 -4.68 1.62 -10.72
C PHE A 146 -4.40 0.20 -11.21
N GLU A 147 -3.31 0.03 -11.96
CA GLU A 147 -2.74 -1.26 -12.34
C GLU A 147 -1.22 -1.21 -12.10
N SER A 148 -0.70 -2.17 -11.33
CA SER A 148 0.75 -2.30 -11.15
C SER A 148 1.42 -2.85 -12.41
N ASP A 149 2.76 -2.81 -12.45
CA ASP A 149 3.52 -3.68 -13.35
C ASP A 149 3.26 -5.15 -13.02
N ASP A 150 3.62 -6.03 -13.95
CA ASP A 150 3.53 -7.48 -13.77
C ASP A 150 4.60 -7.96 -12.79
N PHE A 151 4.21 -8.82 -11.87
CA PHE A 151 5.10 -9.57 -11.02
C PHE A 151 5.32 -10.96 -11.63
N ALA A 152 6.57 -11.30 -11.87
CA ALA A 152 6.92 -12.61 -12.41
C ALA A 152 6.57 -13.73 -11.41
N SER A 153 6.05 -14.84 -11.90
CA SER A 153 5.58 -15.95 -11.04
C SER A 153 6.71 -16.61 -10.24
N ASP A 154 7.94 -16.61 -10.74
CA ASP A 154 9.11 -17.14 -10.06
C ASP A 154 9.59 -16.24 -8.89
N ALA A 155 9.18 -14.98 -8.87
CA ALA A 155 9.43 -14.08 -7.75
C ALA A 155 8.51 -14.31 -6.53
N LEU A 156 7.49 -15.16 -6.69
CA LEU A 156 6.45 -15.40 -5.70
C LEU A 156 6.35 -16.89 -5.35
N PRO A 157 6.44 -17.30 -4.08
CA PRO A 157 6.34 -18.71 -3.71
C PRO A 157 4.94 -19.30 -4.03
N HIS A 158 4.93 -20.60 -4.41
CA HIS A 158 3.68 -21.33 -4.65
C HIS A 158 3.09 -21.86 -3.35
N VAL A 159 2.46 -20.99 -2.58
CA VAL A 159 1.84 -21.27 -1.28
C VAL A 159 0.50 -20.53 -1.18
N ALA A 160 -0.20 -20.72 -0.09
CA ALA A 160 -1.37 -19.89 0.23
C ALA A 160 -0.92 -18.50 0.74
N TYR A 161 -1.76 -17.49 0.52
CA TYR A 161 -1.49 -16.10 0.88
C TYR A 161 -2.59 -15.54 1.78
N SER A 162 -2.21 -14.69 2.70
CA SER A 162 -3.12 -13.76 3.34
C SER A 162 -3.16 -12.46 2.54
N VAL A 163 -4.36 -11.92 2.34
CA VAL A 163 -4.56 -10.58 1.78
C VAL A 163 -5.13 -9.67 2.86
N VAL A 164 -4.66 -8.44 2.91
CA VAL A 164 -5.15 -7.43 3.86
C VAL A 164 -5.28 -6.10 3.12
N LEU A 165 -6.40 -5.41 3.37
CA LEU A 165 -6.56 -4.01 3.00
C LEU A 165 -6.50 -3.17 4.27
N ARG A 166 -5.63 -2.15 4.27
CA ARG A 166 -5.51 -1.15 5.34
C ARG A 166 -5.75 0.23 4.77
N GLN A 167 -6.29 1.12 5.58
CA GLN A 167 -6.26 2.55 5.34
C GLN A 167 -5.19 3.16 6.22
N VAL A 168 -4.30 3.92 5.63
CA VAL A 168 -3.27 4.67 6.33
C VAL A 168 -3.56 6.15 6.20
N THR A 169 -3.48 6.84 7.33
CA THR A 169 -3.64 8.29 7.42
C THR A 169 -2.35 8.89 7.94
N LEU A 170 -1.80 9.84 7.21
CA LEU A 170 -0.64 10.62 7.62
C LEU A 170 -1.07 12.06 7.87
N GLU A 171 -0.87 12.54 9.08
CA GLU A 171 -1.04 13.96 9.42
C GLU A 171 -0.05 14.84 8.65
N LYS A 172 -0.24 16.14 8.64
CA LYS A 172 0.77 17.08 8.09
C LYS A 172 2.15 16.77 8.70
N LEU A 173 3.16 16.61 7.85
CA LEU A 173 4.51 16.18 8.21
C LEU A 173 4.57 14.75 8.83
N GLY A 174 3.49 14.01 8.76
CA GLY A 174 3.41 12.62 9.19
C GLY A 174 4.34 11.71 8.37
N THR A 175 4.84 10.67 9.02
CA THR A 175 5.70 9.67 8.40
C THR A 175 5.40 8.30 8.98
N ALA A 176 5.29 7.28 8.14
CA ALA A 176 5.29 5.90 8.58
C ALA A 176 6.71 5.52 9.04
N GLY A 177 6.82 4.53 9.92
CA GLY A 177 8.12 3.96 10.26
C GLY A 177 8.78 3.34 9.03
N ALA A 178 10.11 3.33 9.01
CA ALA A 178 10.81 2.58 7.98
C ALA A 178 10.54 1.07 8.16
N HIS A 179 10.18 0.39 7.11
CA HIS A 179 9.76 -1.02 7.14
C HIS A 179 9.99 -1.73 5.79
N ARG A 180 9.71 -3.02 5.77
CA ARG A 180 9.59 -3.84 4.57
C ARG A 180 8.40 -4.78 4.70
N PHE A 181 7.73 -5.08 3.61
CA PHE A 181 6.63 -6.04 3.60
C PHE A 181 7.12 -7.45 3.28
N GLY A 182 6.52 -8.45 3.92
CA GLY A 182 6.82 -9.87 3.69
C GLY A 182 6.26 -10.41 2.37
N GLY A 183 5.34 -9.68 1.74
CA GLY A 183 4.70 -10.00 0.48
C GLY A 183 4.66 -8.81 -0.48
N LEU A 184 3.80 -8.89 -1.51
CA LEU A 184 3.50 -7.77 -2.38
C LEU A 184 2.78 -6.68 -1.60
N ALA A 185 3.09 -5.41 -1.90
CA ALA A 185 2.41 -4.26 -1.34
C ALA A 185 2.02 -3.28 -2.45
N ALA A 186 0.77 -2.85 -2.48
CA ALA A 186 0.32 -1.78 -3.36
C ALA A 186 -0.26 -0.63 -2.54
N PHE A 187 0.03 0.57 -2.96
CA PHE A 187 -0.40 1.84 -2.37
C PHE A 187 -1.27 2.58 -3.37
N TYR A 188 -2.39 3.10 -2.92
CA TYR A 188 -3.28 3.93 -3.74
C TYR A 188 -3.76 5.13 -2.92
N VAL A 189 -3.43 6.33 -3.36
CA VAL A 189 -3.75 7.57 -2.62
C VAL A 189 -5.19 7.98 -2.88
N LEU A 190 -5.99 8.07 -1.81
CA LEU A 190 -7.37 8.56 -1.84
C LEU A 190 -7.41 10.09 -1.76
N THR A 191 -6.64 10.69 -0.84
CA THR A 191 -6.58 12.15 -0.66
C THR A 191 -5.18 12.60 -0.28
N GLY A 192 -4.84 13.84 -0.61
CA GLY A 192 -3.55 14.43 -0.28
C GLY A 192 -2.42 13.96 -1.20
N SER A 193 -1.21 13.91 -0.67
CA SER A 193 0.00 13.52 -1.40
C SER A 193 0.95 12.76 -0.50
N VAL A 194 1.50 11.65 -0.99
CA VAL A 194 2.39 10.75 -0.26
C VAL A 194 3.70 10.59 -1.04
N ALA A 195 4.82 10.91 -0.40
CA ALA A 195 6.15 10.54 -0.90
C ALA A 195 6.54 9.18 -0.34
N ILE A 196 6.91 8.26 -1.21
CA ILE A 196 7.39 6.93 -0.85
C ILE A 196 8.87 6.85 -1.20
N ARG A 197 9.71 6.70 -0.18
CA ARG A 197 11.12 6.36 -0.33
C ARG A 197 11.24 4.85 -0.37
N SER A 198 11.99 4.32 -1.32
CA SER A 198 12.25 2.88 -1.43
C SER A 198 13.74 2.63 -1.63
N ALA A 199 14.21 1.44 -1.19
CA ALA A 199 15.58 1.02 -1.44
C ALA A 199 15.83 0.83 -2.94
N HIS A 200 16.99 1.30 -3.40
CA HIS A 200 17.50 1.10 -4.76
C HIS A 200 16.62 1.70 -5.89
N ARG A 201 15.72 2.63 -5.56
CA ARG A 201 14.91 3.36 -6.55
C ARG A 201 14.75 4.83 -6.11
N PRO A 202 14.60 5.75 -7.06
CA PRO A 202 14.24 7.12 -6.74
C PRO A 202 12.93 7.17 -5.95
N SER A 203 12.83 8.10 -5.00
CA SER A 203 11.58 8.37 -4.30
C SER A 203 10.49 8.78 -5.27
N VAL A 204 9.27 8.29 -5.07
CA VAL A 204 8.10 8.65 -5.85
C VAL A 204 7.15 9.46 -4.98
N THR A 205 6.53 10.49 -5.55
CA THR A 205 5.45 11.25 -4.91
C THR A 205 4.15 10.99 -5.66
N LEU A 206 3.17 10.50 -4.94
CA LEU A 206 1.85 10.15 -5.45
C LEU A 206 0.82 11.16 -4.94
N GLY A 207 0.03 11.73 -5.84
CA GLY A 207 -1.18 12.48 -5.49
C GLY A 207 -2.41 11.58 -5.47
N ALA A 208 -3.56 12.14 -5.09
CA ALA A 208 -4.85 11.45 -5.13
C ALA A 208 -5.12 10.82 -6.51
N GLY A 209 -5.65 9.60 -6.53
CA GLY A 209 -5.91 8.84 -7.74
C GLY A 209 -4.70 8.13 -8.34
N HIS A 210 -3.54 8.15 -7.68
CA HIS A 210 -2.33 7.48 -8.15
C HIS A 210 -1.90 6.36 -7.20
N GLY A 211 -1.25 5.34 -7.77
CA GLY A 211 -0.77 4.19 -7.01
C GLY A 211 0.61 3.73 -7.46
N VAL A 212 1.21 2.87 -6.64
CA VAL A 212 2.46 2.16 -6.91
C VAL A 212 2.44 0.82 -6.21
N ALA A 213 3.18 -0.16 -6.72
CA ALA A 213 3.32 -1.44 -6.06
C ALA A 213 4.79 -1.88 -5.99
N PHE A 214 5.09 -2.69 -4.98
CA PHE A 214 6.43 -3.16 -4.66
C PHE A 214 6.47 -4.68 -4.47
N LEU A 215 7.59 -5.26 -4.88
CA LEU A 215 7.94 -6.65 -4.60
C LEU A 215 8.16 -6.88 -3.09
N PRO A 216 8.09 -8.13 -2.63
CA PRO A 216 8.44 -8.48 -1.26
C PRO A 216 9.84 -8.00 -0.87
N GLN A 217 10.02 -7.70 0.41
CA GLN A 217 11.30 -7.34 1.05
C GLN A 217 11.93 -6.02 0.59
N VAL A 218 11.27 -5.23 -0.26
CA VAL A 218 11.72 -3.86 -0.56
C VAL A 218 11.55 -3.01 0.69
N ALA A 219 12.64 -2.35 1.12
CA ALA A 219 12.58 -1.40 2.23
C ALA A 219 11.87 -0.12 1.79
N LEU A 220 10.90 0.33 2.58
CA LEU A 220 10.02 1.45 2.27
C LEU A 220 9.91 2.41 3.47
N GLN A 221 9.54 3.64 3.17
CA GLN A 221 9.07 4.63 4.14
C GLN A 221 8.14 5.62 3.44
N GLU A 222 6.94 5.78 3.96
CA GLU A 222 5.93 6.73 3.49
C GLU A 222 6.00 8.02 4.31
N ARG A 223 5.81 9.14 3.62
CA ARG A 223 5.76 10.46 4.22
C ARG A 223 4.67 11.30 3.58
N ASN A 224 3.94 12.04 4.37
CA ASN A 224 3.04 13.05 3.83
C ASN A 224 3.85 14.17 3.13
N ALA A 225 3.59 14.36 1.84
CA ALA A 225 4.25 15.36 0.99
C ALA A 225 3.37 16.60 0.77
N GLY A 226 2.14 16.63 1.31
CA GLY A 226 1.18 17.72 1.16
C GLY A 226 1.10 18.62 2.39
N GLU A 227 0.27 19.65 2.29
CA GLU A 227 0.04 20.63 3.36
C GLU A 227 -1.08 20.19 4.33
N GLY A 228 -1.97 19.30 3.92
CA GLY A 228 -3.04 18.71 4.72
C GLY A 228 -2.76 17.25 5.10
N GLN A 229 -3.78 16.58 5.59
CA GLN A 229 -3.75 15.13 5.83
C GLN A 229 -3.67 14.37 4.50
N ALA A 230 -2.93 13.27 4.46
CA ALA A 230 -2.91 12.33 3.35
C ALA A 230 -3.52 10.99 3.78
N VAL A 231 -4.39 10.43 2.93
CA VAL A 231 -5.03 9.13 3.17
C VAL A 231 -4.79 8.23 1.96
N PHE A 232 -4.35 7.01 2.22
CA PHE A 232 -4.13 6.02 1.17
C PHE A 232 -4.52 4.61 1.62
N LEU A 233 -4.77 3.77 0.64
CA LEU A 233 -5.00 2.35 0.83
C LEU A 233 -3.68 1.60 0.65
N GLU A 234 -3.45 0.60 1.51
CA GLU A 234 -2.42 -0.42 1.35
C GLU A 234 -3.09 -1.77 1.15
N PHE A 235 -2.84 -2.39 0.00
CA PHE A 235 -3.25 -3.75 -0.30
C PHE A 235 -2.03 -4.66 -0.23
N LEU A 236 -2.04 -5.56 0.76
CA LEU A 236 -0.93 -6.45 1.08
C LEU A 236 -1.29 -7.88 0.71
N VAL A 237 -0.40 -8.57 -0.01
CA VAL A 237 -0.55 -9.98 -0.40
C VAL A 237 0.68 -10.74 0.08
N THR A 238 0.57 -11.40 1.24
CA THR A 238 1.70 -11.96 1.99
C THR A 238 1.59 -13.48 2.10
N PRO A 239 2.65 -14.26 1.79
CA PRO A 239 2.65 -15.69 2.01
C PRO A 239 2.30 -16.04 3.45
N ILE A 240 1.41 -17.03 3.65
CA ILE A 240 1.05 -17.48 5.01
C ILE A 240 2.30 -17.90 5.78
N GLY A 241 2.40 -17.47 7.03
CA GLY A 241 3.56 -17.71 7.90
C GLY A 241 4.69 -16.68 7.76
N LYS A 242 4.52 -15.65 6.93
CA LYS A 242 5.39 -14.46 6.90
C LYS A 242 4.72 -13.28 7.59
N ASP A 243 5.53 -12.43 8.22
CA ASP A 243 5.06 -11.17 8.77
C ASP A 243 4.59 -10.26 7.63
N PHE A 244 3.45 -9.58 7.83
CA PHE A 244 3.00 -8.57 6.86
C PHE A 244 4.02 -7.44 6.74
N GLU A 245 4.56 -7.00 7.85
CA GLU A 245 5.45 -5.86 7.95
C GLU A 245 6.55 -6.11 8.98
N VAL A 246 7.79 -5.77 8.63
CA VAL A 246 8.96 -5.86 9.49
C VAL A 246 9.58 -4.48 9.64
N PRO A 247 9.59 -3.89 10.85
CA PRO A 247 10.19 -2.58 11.09
C PRO A 247 11.70 -2.57 10.80
N LEU A 248 12.20 -1.46 10.32
CA LEU A 248 13.61 -1.21 10.08
C LEU A 248 14.15 -0.14 11.03
N LYS A 249 15.42 -0.25 11.41
CA LYS A 249 16.08 0.72 12.30
C LYS A 249 16.52 2.00 11.57
N GLN A 250 16.60 1.97 10.26
CA GLN A 250 17.06 3.08 9.43
C GLN A 250 16.14 3.24 8.22
N PRO A 251 15.92 4.48 7.75
CA PRO A 251 15.22 4.72 6.50
C PRO A 251 15.93 4.04 5.32
N PRO A 252 15.19 3.64 4.27
CA PRO A 252 15.81 3.11 3.06
C PRO A 252 16.70 4.17 2.41
N THR A 253 17.85 3.72 1.91
CA THR A 253 18.73 4.56 1.07
C THR A 253 18.38 4.35 -0.40
N ALA A 254 18.26 5.46 -1.14
CA ALA A 254 18.04 5.44 -2.59
C ALA A 254 19.26 4.91 -3.34
#